data_3d123091fe7e9f1499b45febaf24920b
#
_entry.id   3d123091fe7e9f1499b45febaf24920b
#
_cell.length_a   1.000
_cell.length_b   1.000
_cell.length_c   1.000
_cell.angle_alpha   90.00
_cell.angle_beta   90.00
_cell.angle_gamma   90.00
#
_symmetry.space_group_name_H-M   'P 1'
#
loop_
_entity.id
_entity.type
_entity.pdbx_description
1 polymer ?
#
loop_
_entity_poly.entity_id
_entity_poly.type
_entity_poly.pdbx_seq_one_letter_code
_entity_poly.pdbx_strand_id
1 'polypeptide(L)'
;MRSNTDWFKDAKWGVFIDFLAAPASSTGGADISVDVWNKRVDSFDTVGLANQLEAVDAKYLFITLGQNTGHYCSPNETYDTIVGIKPSKCAQRDLISDLHDVLDPKGIRLLVYLSSAAPEYDPVAVQKLEWKRNGWRLAEFQRKWESVIREWSLRWGKKVRGWWIDGCYYADDMYRHSDAPNFKSFSAALKAGNPDSIVAFNPGVRNPVISITEYEDYTAGEINMAFPVFDKYHPQVNRWVAGAQYHILSFLGDGWGVGNPRFPNEFVIGFTKYTNERQGVVSWDVPVTENGLIPQSFLKRNR
;
A
#
# COMPACT_ATOMS: atom_id res chain seq x y z
N MET A 1 -21.02 -2.67 -0.98
CA MET A 1 -20.95 -3.86 -0.08
C MET A 1 -19.46 -4.17 0.11
N ARG A 2 -19.03 -4.44 1.34
CA ARG A 2 -17.66 -4.82 1.63
C ARG A 2 -17.31 -6.17 1.04
N SER A 3 -16.08 -6.34 0.57
CA SER A 3 -15.58 -7.63 0.11
C SER A 3 -15.33 -8.59 1.28
N ASN A 4 -15.32 -9.89 1.00
CA ASN A 4 -15.00 -10.90 2.01
C ASN A 4 -13.51 -10.82 2.39
N THR A 5 -13.24 -10.67 3.68
CA THR A 5 -11.89 -10.56 4.26
C THR A 5 -11.46 -11.83 5.03
N ASP A 6 -12.19 -12.95 4.90
CA ASP A 6 -11.85 -14.18 5.61
C ASP A 6 -10.43 -14.66 5.30
N TRP A 7 -10.07 -14.63 4.02
CA TRP A 7 -8.72 -14.98 3.60
C TRP A 7 -7.63 -14.10 4.24
N PHE A 8 -7.92 -12.80 4.44
CA PHE A 8 -6.97 -11.85 5.01
C PHE A 8 -6.82 -12.11 6.52
N LYS A 9 -7.92 -12.35 7.22
CA LYS A 9 -7.91 -12.79 8.61
C LYS A 9 -7.13 -14.11 8.77
N ASP A 10 -7.36 -15.09 7.89
CA ASP A 10 -6.71 -16.39 7.95
C ASP A 10 -5.22 -16.33 7.57
N ALA A 11 -4.82 -15.34 6.77
CA ALA A 11 -3.43 -15.02 6.48
C ALA A 11 -2.64 -14.57 7.72
N LYS A 12 -3.31 -13.96 8.71
CA LYS A 12 -2.74 -13.51 10.00
C LYS A 12 -1.72 -12.40 9.89
N TRP A 13 -0.69 -12.54 9.04
CA TRP A 13 0.34 -11.53 8.85
C TRP A 13 0.98 -11.62 7.46
N GLY A 14 1.58 -10.51 7.06
CA GLY A 14 2.35 -10.39 5.82
C GLY A 14 3.38 -9.28 5.87
N VAL A 15 4.02 -9.06 4.75
CA VAL A 15 5.11 -8.10 4.59
C VAL A 15 4.63 -6.92 3.75
N PHE A 16 5.12 -5.74 4.11
CA PHE A 16 5.00 -4.52 3.31
C PHE A 16 6.42 -4.09 2.89
N ILE A 17 6.60 -3.65 1.65
CA ILE A 17 7.86 -3.12 1.15
C ILE A 17 7.67 -1.79 0.44
N ASP A 18 8.56 -0.84 0.73
CA ASP A 18 8.68 0.43 0.02
C ASP A 18 9.71 0.31 -1.11
N PHE A 19 9.24 0.04 -2.33
CA PHE A 19 10.06 0.09 -3.53
C PHE A 19 9.80 1.40 -4.27
N LEU A 20 10.53 2.44 -3.93
CA LEU A 20 10.31 3.82 -4.37
C LEU A 20 11.56 4.41 -5.03
N ALA A 21 11.37 5.36 -5.94
CA ALA A 21 12.46 6.10 -6.57
C ALA A 21 13.27 6.94 -5.56
N ALA A 22 12.60 7.40 -4.50
CA ALA A 22 13.22 8.04 -3.33
C ALA A 22 12.56 7.50 -2.05
N PRO A 23 13.26 7.46 -0.90
CA PRO A 23 12.68 7.02 0.36
C PRO A 23 11.39 7.79 0.70
N ALA A 24 10.40 7.11 1.29
CA ALA A 24 9.11 7.69 1.65
C ALA A 24 9.24 8.92 2.57
N SER A 25 10.25 8.90 3.46
CA SER A 25 10.55 9.99 4.40
C SER A 25 11.33 11.16 3.80
N SER A 26 11.79 11.09 2.54
CA SER A 26 12.53 12.18 1.92
C SER A 26 11.60 13.35 1.60
N THR A 27 11.93 14.55 2.08
CA THR A 27 11.20 15.81 1.84
C THR A 27 11.61 16.50 0.53
N GLY A 28 12.23 15.79 -0.37
CA GLY A 28 12.59 16.26 -1.71
C GLY A 28 12.93 15.04 -2.52
N GLY A 29 12.23 14.83 -3.63
CA GLY A 29 12.47 13.69 -4.49
C GLY A 29 13.95 13.64 -4.88
N ALA A 30 14.57 12.49 -4.78
CA ALA A 30 15.79 12.26 -5.54
C ALA A 30 15.43 12.53 -7.00
N ASP A 31 16.18 13.40 -7.66
CA ASP A 31 16.04 13.65 -9.10
C ASP A 31 16.60 12.43 -9.86
N ILE A 32 15.81 11.34 -9.81
CA ILE A 32 16.15 10.11 -10.50
C ILE A 32 15.62 10.19 -11.93
N SER A 33 16.51 9.97 -12.90
CA SER A 33 16.08 9.94 -14.30
C SER A 33 15.20 8.71 -14.58
N VAL A 34 14.34 8.82 -15.60
CA VAL A 34 13.49 7.70 -16.05
C VAL A 34 14.32 6.47 -16.42
N ASP A 35 15.48 6.65 -17.04
CA ASP A 35 16.37 5.54 -17.41
C ASP A 35 16.92 4.81 -16.18
N VAL A 36 17.30 5.56 -15.13
CA VAL A 36 17.77 4.98 -13.87
C VAL A 36 16.62 4.25 -13.18
N TRP A 37 15.42 4.83 -13.18
CA TRP A 37 14.24 4.16 -12.63
C TRP A 37 13.90 2.85 -13.36
N ASN A 38 13.86 2.87 -14.70
CA ASN A 38 13.61 1.65 -15.47
C ASN A 38 14.66 0.56 -15.18
N LYS A 39 15.97 0.91 -15.18
CA LYS A 39 17.03 -0.05 -14.82
C LYS A 39 16.84 -0.65 -13.43
N ARG A 40 16.43 0.18 -12.45
CA ARG A 40 16.14 -0.29 -11.09
C ARG A 40 14.94 -1.25 -11.06
N VAL A 41 13.85 -0.92 -11.76
CA VAL A 41 12.69 -1.80 -11.90
C VAL A 41 13.05 -3.09 -12.63
N ASP A 42 13.85 -3.02 -13.70
CA ASP A 42 14.30 -4.18 -14.47
C ASP A 42 15.20 -5.10 -13.65
N SER A 43 16.00 -4.55 -12.74
CA SER A 43 16.88 -5.32 -11.85
C SER A 43 16.18 -5.97 -10.66
N PHE A 44 14.87 -5.71 -10.44
CA PHE A 44 14.14 -6.26 -9.32
C PHE A 44 14.08 -7.79 -9.39
N ASP A 45 14.60 -8.46 -8.36
CA ASP A 45 14.64 -9.92 -8.24
C ASP A 45 13.33 -10.45 -7.61
N THR A 46 12.33 -10.63 -8.46
CA THR A 46 11.00 -11.13 -8.05
C THR A 46 11.06 -12.54 -7.48
N VAL A 47 11.91 -13.41 -8.05
CA VAL A 47 12.06 -14.81 -7.61
C VAL A 47 12.75 -14.87 -6.25
N GLY A 48 13.85 -14.09 -6.08
CA GLY A 48 14.55 -14.00 -4.80
C GLY A 48 13.65 -13.50 -3.68
N LEU A 49 12.87 -12.42 -3.93
CA LEU A 49 11.91 -11.93 -2.95
C LEU A 49 10.83 -12.96 -2.61
N ALA A 50 10.25 -13.63 -3.61
CA ALA A 50 9.25 -14.66 -3.39
C ALA A 50 9.78 -15.83 -2.53
N ASN A 51 11.03 -16.23 -2.74
CA ASN A 51 11.70 -17.25 -1.92
C ASN A 51 11.95 -16.77 -0.48
N GLN A 52 12.31 -15.49 -0.30
CA GLN A 52 12.46 -14.90 1.04
C GLN A 52 11.13 -14.88 1.81
N LEU A 53 10.03 -14.47 1.16
CA LEU A 53 8.70 -14.43 1.75
C LEU A 53 8.19 -15.83 2.12
N GLU A 54 8.38 -16.80 1.26
CA GLU A 54 8.07 -18.22 1.54
C GLU A 54 8.86 -18.73 2.74
N ALA A 55 10.16 -18.44 2.80
CA ALA A 55 11.04 -18.91 3.87
C ALA A 55 10.64 -18.37 5.26
N VAL A 56 9.99 -17.20 5.34
CA VAL A 56 9.47 -16.61 6.58
C VAL A 56 7.97 -16.90 6.79
N ASP A 57 7.35 -17.65 5.90
CA ASP A 57 5.91 -18.01 5.92
C ASP A 57 4.97 -16.80 5.85
N ALA A 58 5.38 -15.74 5.15
CA ALA A 58 4.51 -14.60 4.87
C ALA A 58 3.38 -15.00 3.91
N LYS A 59 2.15 -14.61 4.22
CA LYS A 59 0.96 -15.03 3.44
C LYS A 59 0.54 -14.03 2.39
N TYR A 60 1.04 -12.81 2.47
CA TYR A 60 0.81 -11.76 1.49
C TYR A 60 1.95 -10.76 1.49
N LEU A 61 2.05 -10.04 0.38
CA LEU A 61 2.97 -8.93 0.17
C LEU A 61 2.18 -7.68 -0.19
N PHE A 62 2.45 -6.55 0.48
CA PHE A 62 2.18 -5.21 -0.03
C PHE A 62 3.44 -4.66 -0.69
N ILE A 63 3.27 -4.03 -1.85
CA ILE A 63 4.33 -3.26 -2.51
C ILE A 63 3.82 -1.88 -2.90
N THR A 64 4.67 -0.88 -2.74
CA THR A 64 4.39 0.47 -3.26
C THR A 64 4.45 0.47 -4.79
N LEU A 65 3.37 0.92 -5.42
CA LEU A 65 3.34 1.13 -6.88
C LEU A 65 4.17 2.37 -7.27
N GLY A 66 4.09 3.39 -6.46
CA GLY A 66 4.80 4.65 -6.56
C GLY A 66 4.26 5.64 -5.54
N GLN A 67 4.91 6.79 -5.42
CA GLN A 67 4.54 7.85 -4.48
C GLN A 67 4.88 9.25 -5.04
N ASN A 68 5.36 10.14 -4.21
CA ASN A 68 5.51 11.57 -4.43
C ASN A 68 6.37 11.98 -5.63
N THR A 69 7.27 11.15 -6.12
CA THR A 69 8.15 11.46 -7.26
C THR A 69 7.49 11.29 -8.62
N GLY A 70 6.33 10.62 -8.67
CA GLY A 70 5.62 10.30 -9.91
C GLY A 70 6.22 9.15 -10.71
N HIS A 71 7.23 8.46 -10.15
CA HIS A 71 7.75 7.23 -10.74
C HIS A 71 6.93 6.05 -10.23
N TYR A 72 6.40 5.26 -11.18
CA TYR A 72 5.59 4.08 -10.90
C TYR A 72 6.26 2.82 -11.44
N CYS A 73 6.18 1.70 -10.74
CA CYS A 73 6.84 0.45 -11.12
C CYS A 73 6.01 -0.41 -12.11
N SER A 74 5.02 0.19 -12.75
CA SER A 74 4.18 -0.45 -13.77
C SER A 74 3.68 0.60 -14.78
N PRO A 75 3.48 0.25 -16.07
CA PRO A 75 2.99 1.17 -17.09
C PRO A 75 1.54 1.59 -16.84
N ASN A 76 1.19 2.83 -17.30
CA ASN A 76 -0.18 3.35 -17.28
C ASN A 76 -0.37 4.37 -18.39
N GLU A 77 -1.14 4.02 -19.41
CA GLU A 77 -1.38 4.87 -20.59
C GLU A 77 -2.28 6.07 -20.26
N THR A 78 -3.23 5.89 -19.35
CA THR A 78 -4.12 6.98 -18.88
C THR A 78 -3.31 8.05 -18.15
N TYR A 79 -2.39 7.64 -17.27
CA TYR A 79 -1.47 8.57 -16.60
C TYR A 79 -0.61 9.32 -17.61
N ASP A 80 0.01 8.60 -18.54
CA ASP A 80 0.86 9.17 -19.57
C ASP A 80 0.10 10.16 -20.49
N THR A 81 -1.16 9.85 -20.80
CA THR A 81 -2.02 10.73 -21.60
C THR A 81 -2.37 12.01 -20.85
N ILE A 82 -2.70 11.91 -19.55
CA ILE A 82 -3.07 13.08 -18.74
C ILE A 82 -1.86 13.96 -18.44
N VAL A 83 -0.77 13.35 -18.00
CA VAL A 83 0.41 14.09 -17.51
C VAL A 83 1.29 14.57 -18.68
N GLY A 84 1.47 13.74 -19.69
CA GLY A 84 2.17 14.11 -20.94
C GLY A 84 3.69 14.21 -20.81
N ILE A 85 4.30 13.70 -19.74
CA ILE A 85 5.77 13.65 -19.56
C ILE A 85 6.36 12.58 -20.50
N LYS A 86 7.42 12.93 -21.21
CA LYS A 86 8.14 12.01 -22.08
C LYS A 86 9.65 12.12 -21.84
N PRO A 87 10.38 11.00 -21.64
CA PRO A 87 9.83 9.64 -21.51
C PRO A 87 8.93 9.52 -20.28
N SER A 88 8.02 8.52 -20.28
CA SER A 88 7.11 8.27 -19.15
C SER A 88 7.87 7.95 -17.88
N LYS A 89 7.37 8.45 -16.73
CA LYS A 89 7.85 8.06 -15.40
C LYS A 89 7.25 6.73 -14.91
N CYS A 90 6.24 6.20 -15.59
CA CYS A 90 5.79 4.83 -15.40
C CYS A 90 6.82 3.87 -16.02
N ALA A 91 7.25 2.86 -15.27
CA ALA A 91 8.20 1.86 -15.78
C ALA A 91 7.63 1.11 -16.98
N GLN A 92 8.52 0.68 -17.88
CA GLN A 92 8.14 -0.14 -19.04
C GLN A 92 7.78 -1.57 -18.62
N ARG A 93 8.50 -2.10 -17.61
CA ARG A 93 8.22 -3.40 -16.99
C ARG A 93 6.99 -3.29 -16.10
N ASP A 94 6.07 -4.25 -16.19
CA ASP A 94 4.97 -4.40 -15.25
C ASP A 94 5.39 -5.27 -14.07
N LEU A 95 6.09 -4.65 -13.10
CA LEU A 95 6.62 -5.35 -11.93
C LEU A 95 5.51 -6.00 -11.10
N ILE A 96 4.32 -5.43 -11.07
CA ILE A 96 3.17 -5.96 -10.31
C ILE A 96 2.72 -7.30 -10.91
N SER A 97 2.62 -7.39 -12.25
CA SER A 97 2.29 -8.65 -12.92
C SER A 97 3.38 -9.71 -12.70
N ASP A 98 4.66 -9.33 -12.82
CA ASP A 98 5.78 -10.26 -12.63
C ASP A 98 5.83 -10.78 -11.18
N LEU A 99 5.60 -9.93 -10.19
CA LEU A 99 5.52 -10.35 -8.79
C LEU A 99 4.38 -11.35 -8.56
N HIS A 100 3.19 -11.07 -9.09
CA HIS A 100 2.07 -12.02 -8.97
C HIS A 100 2.45 -13.40 -9.51
N ASP A 101 3.09 -13.46 -10.69
CA ASP A 101 3.36 -14.70 -11.39
C ASP A 101 4.34 -15.62 -10.61
N VAL A 102 5.19 -15.05 -9.75
CA VAL A 102 6.09 -15.82 -8.86
C VAL A 102 5.54 -16.06 -7.45
N LEU A 103 4.61 -15.20 -6.98
CA LEU A 103 4.01 -15.30 -5.64
C LEU A 103 2.82 -16.26 -5.60
N ASP A 104 1.97 -16.25 -6.63
CA ASP A 104 0.73 -17.04 -6.68
C ASP A 104 0.98 -18.55 -6.55
N PRO A 105 1.99 -19.18 -7.23
CA PRO A 105 2.32 -20.59 -7.05
C PRO A 105 2.75 -20.95 -5.62
N LYS A 106 3.21 -19.96 -4.83
CA LYS A 106 3.59 -20.11 -3.42
C LYS A 106 2.44 -19.83 -2.45
N GLY A 107 1.25 -19.50 -2.96
CA GLY A 107 0.09 -19.13 -2.16
C GLY A 107 0.22 -17.77 -1.47
N ILE A 108 1.16 -16.92 -1.91
CA ILE A 108 1.38 -15.57 -1.35
C ILE A 108 0.58 -14.58 -2.17
N ARG A 109 -0.33 -13.84 -1.53
CA ARG A 109 -1.21 -12.88 -2.22
C ARG A 109 -0.55 -11.53 -2.35
N LEU A 110 -0.79 -10.86 -3.50
CA LEU A 110 -0.24 -9.55 -3.80
C LEU A 110 -1.26 -8.45 -3.55
N LEU A 111 -0.85 -7.42 -2.81
CA LEU A 111 -1.60 -6.19 -2.55
C LEU A 111 -0.71 -4.98 -2.91
N VAL A 112 -1.34 -3.87 -3.26
CA VAL A 112 -0.67 -2.69 -3.77
C VAL A 112 -0.95 -1.47 -2.89
N TYR A 113 0.10 -0.73 -2.58
CA TYR A 113 0.01 0.61 -2.00
C TYR A 113 -0.01 1.66 -3.12
N LEU A 114 -0.85 2.68 -2.94
CA LEU A 114 -0.85 3.88 -3.77
C LEU A 114 -1.27 5.09 -2.93
N SER A 115 -0.72 6.27 -3.24
CA SER A 115 -1.19 7.52 -2.65
C SER A 115 -2.57 7.91 -3.21
N SER A 116 -3.42 8.48 -2.34
CA SER A 116 -4.66 9.14 -2.76
C SER A 116 -4.43 10.50 -3.43
N ALA A 117 -3.22 11.05 -3.29
CA ALA A 117 -2.77 12.31 -3.85
C ALA A 117 -2.04 12.12 -5.19
N ALA A 118 -1.97 13.15 -6.01
CA ALA A 118 -1.01 13.22 -7.09
C ALA A 118 0.43 13.22 -6.54
N PRO A 119 1.43 12.84 -7.36
CA PRO A 119 2.83 12.87 -6.95
C PRO A 119 3.30 14.29 -6.68
N GLU A 120 3.36 14.69 -5.40
CA GLU A 120 3.53 16.08 -4.96
C GLU A 120 4.89 16.69 -5.34
N TYR A 121 5.91 15.85 -5.62
CA TYR A 121 7.24 16.32 -6.06
C TYR A 121 7.38 16.36 -7.57
N ASP A 122 6.29 16.11 -8.32
CA ASP A 122 6.22 16.28 -9.76
C ASP A 122 5.29 17.45 -10.12
N PRO A 123 5.83 18.66 -10.34
CA PRO A 123 4.99 19.85 -10.59
C PRO A 123 4.16 19.73 -11.86
N VAL A 124 4.63 18.96 -12.86
CA VAL A 124 3.87 18.73 -14.10
C VAL A 124 2.67 17.83 -13.80
N ALA A 125 2.88 16.72 -13.09
CA ALA A 125 1.79 15.83 -12.71
C ALA A 125 0.79 16.53 -11.79
N VAL A 126 1.25 17.30 -10.79
CA VAL A 126 0.40 18.12 -9.91
C VAL A 126 -0.49 19.05 -10.71
N GLN A 127 0.08 19.78 -11.67
CA GLN A 127 -0.67 20.71 -12.52
C GLN A 127 -1.66 19.99 -13.44
N LYS A 128 -1.24 18.94 -14.13
CA LYS A 128 -2.05 18.21 -15.13
C LYS A 128 -3.17 17.40 -14.49
N LEU A 129 -2.92 16.83 -13.33
CA LEU A 129 -3.94 16.15 -12.53
C LEU A 129 -4.84 17.12 -11.76
N GLU A 130 -4.50 18.40 -11.68
CA GLU A 130 -5.23 19.44 -10.91
C GLU A 130 -5.21 19.18 -9.39
N TRP A 131 -4.11 18.64 -8.88
CA TRP A 131 -3.93 18.42 -7.46
C TRP A 131 -3.55 19.70 -6.70
N LYS A 132 -4.12 19.85 -5.49
CA LYS A 132 -3.72 20.89 -4.52
C LYS A 132 -3.79 20.33 -3.10
N ARG A 133 -2.73 20.54 -2.33
CA ARG A 133 -2.72 20.17 -0.91
C ARG A 133 -3.46 21.24 -0.09
N ASN A 134 -4.79 21.14 -0.01
CA ASN A 134 -5.61 22.14 0.70
C ASN A 134 -6.75 21.55 1.55
N GLY A 135 -6.95 20.23 1.55
CA GLY A 135 -7.99 19.58 2.32
C GLY A 135 -9.43 19.78 1.80
N TRP A 136 -9.63 20.43 0.67
CA TRP A 136 -10.96 20.62 0.07
C TRP A 136 -11.25 19.61 -1.02
N ARG A 137 -12.53 19.46 -1.36
CA ARG A 137 -12.96 18.62 -2.47
C ARG A 137 -12.27 19.01 -3.77
N LEU A 138 -11.57 18.07 -4.37
CA LEU A 138 -10.88 18.20 -5.66
C LEU A 138 -11.52 17.24 -6.67
N ALA A 139 -12.76 17.53 -7.09
CA ALA A 139 -13.56 16.60 -7.89
C ALA A 139 -12.90 16.25 -9.23
N GLU A 140 -12.29 17.21 -9.95
CA GLU A 140 -11.61 16.95 -11.22
C GLU A 140 -10.35 16.11 -11.03
N PHE A 141 -9.54 16.44 -10.01
CA PHE A 141 -8.40 15.61 -9.64
C PHE A 141 -8.85 14.18 -9.37
N GLN A 142 -9.84 13.99 -8.51
CA GLN A 142 -10.29 12.65 -8.13
C GLN A 142 -10.81 11.85 -9.34
N ARG A 143 -11.57 12.46 -10.27
CA ARG A 143 -12.00 11.80 -11.50
C ARG A 143 -10.83 11.34 -12.35
N LYS A 144 -9.83 12.21 -12.55
CA LYS A 144 -8.60 11.86 -13.29
C LYS A 144 -7.84 10.74 -12.59
N TRP A 145 -7.69 10.83 -11.27
CA TRP A 145 -6.96 9.84 -10.49
C TRP A 145 -7.68 8.49 -10.46
N GLU A 146 -9.00 8.48 -10.32
CA GLU A 146 -9.82 7.27 -10.44
C GLU A 146 -9.70 6.62 -11.82
N SER A 147 -9.55 7.40 -12.90
CA SER A 147 -9.34 6.85 -14.25
C SER A 147 -7.98 6.16 -14.39
N VAL A 148 -6.93 6.75 -13.83
CA VAL A 148 -5.57 6.17 -13.75
C VAL A 148 -5.59 4.85 -12.95
N ILE A 149 -6.19 4.88 -11.78
CA ILE A 149 -6.33 3.70 -10.90
C ILE A 149 -7.13 2.60 -11.59
N ARG A 150 -8.22 2.96 -12.26
CA ARG A 150 -9.06 2.01 -12.97
C ARG A 150 -8.30 1.26 -14.06
N GLU A 151 -7.38 1.91 -14.77
CA GLU A 151 -6.53 1.23 -15.75
C GLU A 151 -5.67 0.16 -15.08
N TRP A 152 -4.92 0.50 -14.02
CA TRP A 152 -4.14 -0.50 -13.29
C TRP A 152 -5.01 -1.63 -12.74
N SER A 153 -6.15 -1.31 -12.15
CA SER A 153 -7.08 -2.32 -11.63
C SER A 153 -7.55 -3.29 -12.70
N LEU A 154 -7.93 -2.78 -13.88
CA LEU A 154 -8.34 -3.61 -15.02
C LEU A 154 -7.18 -4.42 -15.61
N ARG A 155 -5.98 -3.83 -15.70
CA ARG A 155 -4.76 -4.48 -16.20
C ARG A 155 -4.41 -5.72 -15.38
N TRP A 156 -4.47 -5.61 -14.06
CA TRP A 156 -4.07 -6.71 -13.17
C TRP A 156 -5.21 -7.65 -12.81
N GLY A 157 -6.44 -7.19 -12.84
CA GLY A 157 -7.60 -8.01 -12.53
C GLY A 157 -7.42 -8.76 -11.20
N LYS A 158 -7.61 -10.08 -11.20
CA LYS A 158 -7.49 -10.90 -9.99
C LYS A 158 -6.06 -11.10 -9.48
N LYS A 159 -5.04 -10.66 -10.20
CA LYS A 159 -3.65 -10.68 -9.74
C LYS A 159 -3.45 -9.84 -8.47
N VAL A 160 -4.14 -8.69 -8.38
CA VAL A 160 -4.11 -7.82 -7.20
C VAL A 160 -5.31 -8.13 -6.30
N ARG A 161 -5.01 -8.54 -5.06
CA ARG A 161 -6.02 -8.98 -4.08
C ARG A 161 -6.47 -7.86 -3.15
N GLY A 162 -5.78 -6.74 -3.15
CA GLY A 162 -6.17 -5.59 -2.33
C GLY A 162 -5.33 -4.35 -2.56
N TRP A 163 -5.84 -3.23 -1.99
CA TRP A 163 -5.27 -1.91 -2.10
C TRP A 163 -5.17 -1.25 -0.74
N TRP A 164 -4.07 -0.57 -0.49
CA TRP A 164 -3.86 0.31 0.65
C TRP A 164 -3.61 1.73 0.13
N ILE A 165 -4.55 2.64 0.39
CA ILE A 165 -4.55 3.99 -0.18
C ILE A 165 -4.13 4.97 0.88
N ASP A 166 -2.96 5.55 0.69
CA ASP A 166 -2.37 6.51 1.61
C ASP A 166 -2.89 7.93 1.42
N GLY A 167 -2.77 8.76 2.44
CA GLY A 167 -3.01 10.20 2.33
C GLY A 167 -4.46 10.64 2.42
N CYS A 168 -5.38 9.80 2.91
CA CYS A 168 -6.79 10.17 3.11
C CYS A 168 -6.98 11.01 4.40
N TYR A 169 -6.08 11.96 4.69
CA TYR A 169 -6.04 12.73 5.93
C TYR A 169 -7.20 13.72 6.07
N TYR A 170 -7.76 14.18 4.96
CA TYR A 170 -8.88 15.12 4.88
C TYR A 170 -10.14 14.43 4.34
N ALA A 171 -10.44 13.24 4.87
CA ALA A 171 -11.45 12.34 4.35
C ALA A 171 -12.85 12.98 4.23
N ASP A 172 -13.24 13.78 5.23
CA ASP A 172 -14.55 14.41 5.28
C ASP A 172 -14.71 15.49 4.20
N ASP A 173 -13.68 16.29 4.01
CA ASP A 173 -13.70 17.40 3.05
C ASP A 173 -13.47 16.94 1.61
N MET A 174 -12.65 15.88 1.41
CA MET A 174 -12.25 15.44 0.07
C MET A 174 -13.16 14.34 -0.49
N TYR A 175 -13.57 13.36 0.33
CA TYR A 175 -14.15 12.12 -0.19
C TYR A 175 -15.55 11.81 0.31
N ARG A 176 -16.02 12.46 1.41
CA ARG A 176 -17.33 12.16 2.01
C ARG A 176 -18.41 13.09 1.43
N HIS A 177 -18.78 12.82 0.17
CA HIS A 177 -19.82 13.54 -0.55
C HIS A 177 -20.92 12.60 -1.04
N SER A 178 -22.15 13.11 -1.16
CA SER A 178 -23.30 12.32 -1.63
C SER A 178 -23.21 11.98 -3.11
N ASP A 179 -22.61 12.86 -3.90
CA ASP A 179 -22.38 12.71 -5.35
C ASP A 179 -20.93 12.34 -5.66
N ALA A 180 -20.74 11.61 -6.76
CA ALA A 180 -19.40 11.25 -7.24
C ALA A 180 -18.65 12.48 -7.82
N PRO A 181 -17.32 12.53 -7.69
CA PRO A 181 -16.46 11.52 -7.08
C PRO A 181 -16.49 11.57 -5.54
N ASN A 182 -16.37 10.41 -4.92
CA ASN A 182 -16.43 10.23 -3.46
C ASN A 182 -15.76 8.88 -3.09
N PHE A 183 -15.84 8.44 -1.82
CA PHE A 183 -15.31 7.14 -1.42
C PHE A 183 -15.90 5.96 -2.18
N LYS A 184 -17.20 6.03 -2.55
CA LYS A 184 -17.86 4.97 -3.32
C LYS A 184 -17.26 4.82 -4.71
N SER A 185 -17.07 5.93 -5.44
CA SER A 185 -16.46 5.91 -6.78
C SER A 185 -14.99 5.53 -6.71
N PHE A 186 -14.27 5.99 -5.68
CA PHE A 186 -12.87 5.63 -5.46
C PHE A 186 -12.73 4.11 -5.24
N SER A 187 -13.50 3.54 -4.32
CA SER A 187 -13.52 2.09 -4.12
C SER A 187 -13.92 1.32 -5.39
N ALA A 188 -14.86 1.85 -6.17
CA ALA A 188 -15.26 1.24 -7.45
C ALA A 188 -14.14 1.25 -8.50
N ALA A 189 -13.31 2.30 -8.57
CA ALA A 189 -12.15 2.36 -9.44
C ALA A 189 -11.10 1.31 -9.04
N LEU A 190 -10.80 1.18 -7.74
CA LEU A 190 -9.88 0.19 -7.20
C LEU A 190 -10.33 -1.26 -7.44
N LYS A 191 -11.62 -1.50 -7.43
CA LYS A 191 -12.23 -2.83 -7.63
C LYS A 191 -12.65 -3.13 -9.06
N ALA A 192 -12.36 -2.24 -10.02
CA ALA A 192 -12.84 -2.37 -11.40
C ALA A 192 -12.43 -3.68 -12.08
N GLY A 193 -11.19 -4.13 -11.86
CA GLY A 193 -10.66 -5.39 -12.43
C GLY A 193 -10.88 -6.61 -11.53
N ASN A 194 -11.11 -6.39 -10.23
CA ASN A 194 -11.35 -7.45 -9.26
C ASN A 194 -12.34 -6.98 -8.18
N PRO A 195 -13.64 -7.25 -8.34
CA PRO A 195 -14.67 -6.87 -7.36
C PRO A 195 -14.44 -7.47 -5.96
N ASP A 196 -13.69 -8.58 -5.86
CA ASP A 196 -13.37 -9.26 -4.61
C ASP A 196 -12.10 -8.69 -3.93
N SER A 197 -11.38 -7.76 -4.56
CA SER A 197 -10.23 -7.11 -3.93
C SER A 197 -10.66 -6.32 -2.69
N ILE A 198 -9.79 -6.33 -1.67
CA ILE A 198 -10.04 -5.59 -0.43
C ILE A 198 -9.38 -4.21 -0.48
N VAL A 199 -10.01 -3.20 0.11
CA VAL A 199 -9.55 -1.80 0.06
C VAL A 199 -9.47 -1.24 1.47
N ALA A 200 -8.42 -0.47 1.75
CA ALA A 200 -8.31 0.40 2.92
C ALA A 200 -7.92 1.82 2.51
N PHE A 201 -8.43 2.80 3.23
CA PHE A 201 -8.11 4.23 3.08
C PHE A 201 -7.42 4.73 4.34
N ASN A 202 -6.18 5.23 4.22
CA ASN A 202 -5.38 5.62 5.36
C ASN A 202 -5.67 7.04 5.84
N PRO A 203 -6.24 7.23 7.05
CA PRO A 203 -6.41 8.54 7.65
C PRO A 203 -5.17 9.07 8.37
N GLY A 204 -4.00 8.42 8.18
CA GLY A 204 -2.81 8.59 9.01
C GLY A 204 -2.89 7.80 10.32
N VAL A 205 -1.87 7.97 11.15
CA VAL A 205 -1.78 7.28 12.44
C VAL A 205 -2.98 7.61 13.33
N ARG A 206 -3.69 6.58 13.75
CA ARG A 206 -4.83 6.67 14.69
C ARG A 206 -4.69 5.61 15.79
N ASN A 207 -4.78 6.05 17.03
CA ASN A 207 -4.85 5.19 18.19
C ASN A 207 -6.01 5.65 19.08
N PRO A 208 -7.10 4.89 19.17
CA PRO A 208 -7.33 3.56 18.58
C PRO A 208 -7.44 3.57 17.04
N VAL A 209 -7.17 2.42 16.44
CA VAL A 209 -7.35 2.21 14.99
C VAL A 209 -8.82 2.40 14.62
N ILE A 210 -9.09 3.09 13.52
CA ILE A 210 -10.45 3.43 13.06
C ILE A 210 -10.70 2.94 11.64
N SER A 211 -11.97 2.80 11.29
CA SER A 211 -12.47 2.72 9.90
C SER A 211 -13.08 4.07 9.55
N ILE A 212 -12.78 4.61 8.37
CA ILE A 212 -13.20 5.96 7.99
C ILE A 212 -14.36 5.98 7.00
N THR A 213 -14.69 4.84 6.39
CA THR A 213 -15.82 4.74 5.45
C THR A 213 -16.38 3.32 5.36
N GLU A 214 -17.67 3.21 5.03
CA GLU A 214 -18.32 1.93 4.73
C GLU A 214 -17.83 1.29 3.41
N TYR A 215 -17.05 2.02 2.61
CA TYR A 215 -16.51 1.56 1.32
C TYR A 215 -15.11 0.95 1.43
N GLU A 216 -14.51 0.92 2.62
CA GLU A 216 -13.30 0.15 2.89
C GLU A 216 -13.64 -1.23 3.49
N ASP A 217 -12.78 -2.21 3.24
CA ASP A 217 -12.99 -3.60 3.65
C ASP A 217 -12.19 -3.95 4.91
N TYR A 218 -11.06 -3.27 5.12
CA TYR A 218 -10.18 -3.43 6.27
C TYR A 218 -9.62 -2.07 6.69
N THR A 219 -9.18 -1.95 7.94
CA THR A 219 -8.57 -0.72 8.44
C THR A 219 -7.18 -0.54 7.85
N ALA A 220 -6.81 0.68 7.48
CA ALA A 220 -5.43 0.97 7.08
C ALA A 220 -4.45 0.67 8.22
N GLY A 221 -4.83 1.01 9.44
CA GLY A 221 -4.17 0.55 10.66
C GLY A 221 -2.75 1.06 10.84
N GLU A 222 -2.39 2.18 10.19
CA GLU A 222 -1.06 2.78 10.32
C GLU A 222 -0.78 3.14 11.77
N ILE A 223 0.27 2.54 12.33
CA ILE A 223 0.84 2.87 13.63
C ILE A 223 2.36 2.96 13.51
N ASN A 224 3.00 3.77 14.33
CA ASN A 224 4.46 3.88 14.32
C ASN A 224 5.07 3.62 15.72
N MET A 225 4.86 4.52 16.68
CA MET A 225 5.44 4.41 18.02
C MET A 225 4.46 3.88 19.08
N ALA A 226 3.16 4.10 18.86
CA ALA A 226 2.12 3.76 19.83
C ALA A 226 1.41 2.46 19.45
N PHE A 227 1.92 1.33 19.92
CA PHE A 227 1.28 0.03 19.72
C PHE A 227 0.06 -0.12 20.65
N PRO A 228 -1.14 -0.35 20.10
CA PRO A 228 -2.35 -0.50 20.89
C PRO A 228 -2.41 -1.88 21.55
N VAL A 229 -1.91 -1.98 22.78
CA VAL A 229 -1.82 -3.25 23.53
C VAL A 229 -2.83 -3.37 24.69
N PHE A 230 -3.52 -2.28 25.04
CA PHE A 230 -4.50 -2.27 26.14
C PHE A 230 -5.92 -2.08 25.60
N ASP A 231 -6.86 -2.89 26.08
CA ASP A 231 -8.23 -2.89 25.59
C ASP A 231 -8.93 -1.54 25.76
N LYS A 232 -8.62 -0.76 26.79
CA LYS A 232 -9.20 0.57 26.97
C LYS A 232 -8.70 1.61 25.94
N TYR A 233 -7.51 1.42 25.38
CA TYR A 233 -6.92 2.26 24.31
C TYR A 233 -6.95 1.59 22.96
N HIS A 234 -7.17 0.29 22.97
CA HIS A 234 -7.31 -0.57 21.82
C HIS A 234 -8.71 -1.19 21.84
N PRO A 235 -9.70 -0.54 21.25
CA PRO A 235 -11.09 -0.98 21.33
C PRO A 235 -11.33 -2.30 20.61
N GLN A 236 -10.32 -2.83 19.91
CA GLN A 236 -10.45 -3.99 19.07
C GLN A 236 -10.17 -5.27 19.85
N VAL A 237 -11.20 -5.74 20.48
CA VAL A 237 -11.20 -7.04 21.18
C VAL A 237 -11.65 -8.18 20.27
N ASN A 238 -12.01 -7.86 19.03
CA ASN A 238 -12.48 -8.80 18.04
C ASN A 238 -12.09 -8.34 16.61
N ARG A 239 -12.54 -9.10 15.62
CA ARG A 239 -12.26 -8.94 14.20
C ARG A 239 -12.62 -7.56 13.59
N TRP A 240 -13.61 -6.87 14.13
CA TRP A 240 -14.31 -5.80 13.40
C TRP A 240 -14.12 -4.42 14.01
N VAL A 241 -13.73 -3.45 13.17
CA VAL A 241 -13.67 -2.01 13.45
C VAL A 241 -14.73 -1.32 12.61
N ALA A 242 -15.87 -0.94 13.19
CA ALA A 242 -17.01 -0.39 12.47
C ALA A 242 -17.36 -1.20 11.19
N GLY A 243 -17.23 -2.52 11.28
CA GLY A 243 -17.52 -3.47 10.19
C GLY A 243 -16.38 -3.70 9.18
N ALA A 244 -15.25 -3.01 9.28
CA ALA A 244 -14.03 -3.32 8.54
C ALA A 244 -13.19 -4.36 9.29
N GLN A 245 -12.46 -5.21 8.55
CA GLN A 245 -11.51 -6.17 9.14
C GLN A 245 -10.41 -5.42 9.90
N TYR A 246 -10.17 -5.76 11.15
CA TYR A 246 -9.09 -5.20 11.93
C TYR A 246 -7.73 -5.55 11.32
N HIS A 247 -6.95 -4.54 11.01
CA HIS A 247 -5.60 -4.67 10.46
C HIS A 247 -4.71 -3.57 11.03
N ILE A 248 -3.43 -3.89 11.21
CA ILE A 248 -2.37 -2.98 11.65
C ILE A 248 -1.21 -3.05 10.66
N LEU A 249 -0.66 -1.88 10.35
CA LEU A 249 0.57 -1.71 9.59
C LEU A 249 1.59 -0.92 10.41
N SER A 250 2.80 -1.44 10.57
CA SER A 250 3.92 -0.73 11.19
C SER A 250 5.25 -1.16 10.58
N PHE A 251 6.28 -0.35 10.77
CA PHE A 251 7.62 -0.62 10.26
C PHE A 251 8.49 -1.35 11.30
N LEU A 252 9.33 -2.26 10.82
CA LEU A 252 10.33 -2.96 11.62
C LEU A 252 11.69 -2.24 11.63
N GLY A 253 11.94 -1.37 10.67
CA GLY A 253 13.16 -0.57 10.56
C GLY A 253 13.16 0.67 11.46
N ASP A 254 14.09 1.57 11.24
CA ASP A 254 14.15 2.87 11.91
C ASP A 254 13.04 3.83 11.43
N GLY A 255 12.47 3.54 10.25
CA GLY A 255 11.36 4.24 9.61
C GLY A 255 10.78 3.40 8.49
N TRP A 256 9.82 3.98 7.75
CA TRP A 256 9.18 3.32 6.61
C TRP A 256 10.20 2.99 5.51
N GLY A 257 10.35 1.69 5.24
CA GLY A 257 11.25 1.16 4.22
C GLY A 257 12.74 1.41 4.46
N VAL A 258 13.18 1.81 5.66
CA VAL A 258 14.57 2.18 5.93
C VAL A 258 15.09 1.70 7.28
N GLY A 259 16.42 1.60 7.38
CA GLY A 259 17.14 1.41 8.65
C GLY A 259 17.34 -0.05 9.04
N ASN A 260 17.63 -0.24 10.33
CA ASN A 260 17.92 -1.54 10.93
C ASN A 260 16.75 -2.00 11.80
N PRO A 261 16.64 -3.31 12.12
CA PRO A 261 15.58 -3.79 13.00
C PRO A 261 15.58 -3.07 14.35
N ARG A 262 14.45 -2.41 14.69
CA ARG A 262 14.32 -1.64 15.95
C ARG A 262 13.71 -2.42 17.11
N PHE A 263 13.19 -3.62 16.84
CA PHE A 263 12.56 -4.45 17.87
C PHE A 263 13.22 -5.82 17.99
N PRO A 264 13.28 -6.40 19.18
CA PRO A 264 13.63 -7.81 19.34
C PRO A 264 12.54 -8.71 18.75
N ASN A 265 12.93 -9.91 18.31
CA ASN A 265 12.02 -10.86 17.64
C ASN A 265 10.83 -11.24 18.53
N GLU A 266 11.07 -11.39 19.85
CA GLU A 266 10.05 -11.74 20.84
C GLU A 266 8.92 -10.72 20.89
N PHE A 267 9.25 -9.43 20.75
CA PHE A 267 8.26 -8.37 20.68
C PHE A 267 7.42 -8.47 19.39
N VAL A 268 8.07 -8.62 18.24
CA VAL A 268 7.38 -8.73 16.94
C VAL A 268 6.44 -9.93 16.92
N ILE A 269 6.92 -11.08 17.36
CA ILE A 269 6.13 -12.32 17.46
C ILE A 269 4.99 -12.15 18.46
N GLY A 270 5.28 -11.61 19.64
CA GLY A 270 4.28 -11.41 20.70
C GLY A 270 3.17 -10.45 20.30
N PHE A 271 3.52 -9.32 19.67
CA PHE A 271 2.54 -8.36 19.18
C PHE A 271 1.70 -8.93 18.03
N THR A 272 2.32 -9.67 17.11
CA THR A 272 1.60 -10.34 16.01
C THR A 272 0.61 -11.36 16.55
N LYS A 273 1.01 -12.21 17.51
CA LYS A 273 0.12 -13.17 18.17
C LYS A 273 -1.02 -12.48 18.92
N TYR A 274 -0.71 -11.44 19.70
CA TYR A 274 -1.70 -10.64 20.42
C TYR A 274 -2.80 -10.10 19.52
N THR A 275 -2.40 -9.55 18.35
CA THR A 275 -3.35 -9.04 17.35
C THR A 275 -4.16 -10.17 16.71
N ASN A 276 -3.49 -11.28 16.34
CA ASN A 276 -4.15 -12.43 15.71
C ASN A 276 -5.16 -13.14 16.64
N GLU A 277 -4.92 -13.20 17.95
CA GLU A 277 -5.87 -13.71 18.93
C GLU A 277 -7.17 -12.92 18.97
N ARG A 278 -7.11 -11.64 18.57
CA ARG A 278 -8.26 -10.74 18.38
C ARG A 278 -8.81 -10.77 16.95
N GLN A 279 -8.40 -11.77 16.17
CA GLN A 279 -8.75 -11.93 14.76
C GLN A 279 -8.34 -10.74 13.88
N GLY A 280 -7.37 -9.96 14.34
CA GLY A 280 -6.70 -8.91 13.58
C GLY A 280 -5.59 -9.46 12.69
N VAL A 281 -5.15 -8.64 11.74
CA VAL A 281 -4.10 -8.94 10.77
C VAL A 281 -2.98 -7.93 10.94
N VAL A 282 -1.72 -8.36 10.76
CA VAL A 282 -0.57 -7.47 10.89
C VAL A 282 0.24 -7.45 9.60
N SER A 283 0.54 -6.27 9.09
CA SER A 283 1.56 -6.05 8.07
C SER A 283 2.80 -5.42 8.68
N TRP A 284 3.96 -6.02 8.41
CA TRP A 284 5.23 -5.48 8.83
C TRP A 284 5.96 -4.89 7.62
N ASP A 285 6.20 -3.56 7.65
CA ASP A 285 7.06 -2.92 6.68
C ASP A 285 8.52 -3.22 6.98
N VAL A 286 9.25 -3.56 5.92
CA VAL A 286 10.67 -3.85 5.95
C VAL A 286 11.39 -3.16 4.80
N PRO A 287 12.64 -2.69 4.98
CA PRO A 287 13.42 -2.15 3.87
C PRO A 287 13.73 -3.20 2.82
N VAL A 288 13.96 -2.73 1.60
CA VAL A 288 14.48 -3.56 0.51
C VAL A 288 15.74 -2.93 -0.09
N THR A 289 16.59 -3.78 -0.64
CA THR A 289 17.74 -3.36 -1.43
C THR A 289 17.31 -2.79 -2.78
N GLU A 290 18.24 -2.22 -3.56
CA GLU A 290 17.93 -1.67 -4.89
C GLU A 290 17.30 -2.69 -5.84
N ASN A 291 17.66 -3.97 -5.69
CA ASN A 291 17.09 -5.08 -6.46
C ASN A 291 15.90 -5.77 -5.77
N GLY A 292 15.28 -5.14 -4.78
CA GLY A 292 14.02 -5.58 -4.18
C GLY A 292 14.13 -6.69 -3.13
N LEU A 293 15.33 -7.11 -2.72
CA LEU A 293 15.51 -8.15 -1.70
C LEU A 293 15.45 -7.56 -0.28
N ILE A 294 14.85 -8.30 0.64
CA ILE A 294 14.82 -7.95 2.06
C ILE A 294 16.20 -8.22 2.67
N PRO A 295 16.80 -7.25 3.39
CA PRO A 295 18.08 -7.47 4.06
C PRO A 295 18.04 -8.63 5.06
N GLN A 296 19.12 -9.40 5.14
CA GLN A 296 19.20 -10.61 5.95
C GLN A 296 18.91 -10.38 7.45
N SER A 297 19.17 -9.17 7.96
CA SER A 297 18.86 -8.78 9.33
C SER A 297 17.38 -8.86 9.69
N PHE A 298 16.47 -8.70 8.70
CA PHE A 298 15.03 -8.82 8.88
C PHE A 298 14.49 -10.24 8.67
N LEU A 299 15.30 -11.14 8.09
CA LEU A 299 14.91 -12.53 7.79
C LEU A 299 15.39 -13.54 8.84
N LYS A 300 16.18 -13.11 9.83
CA LYS A 300 16.69 -14.03 10.86
C LYS A 300 15.54 -14.54 11.72
N ARG A 301 15.24 -15.84 11.57
CA ARG A 301 14.48 -16.59 12.56
C ARG A 301 15.45 -16.98 13.68
N ASN A 302 15.24 -16.54 14.90
CA ASN A 302 15.77 -17.28 16.03
C ASN A 302 14.99 -18.59 16.11
N ARG A 303 15.67 -19.70 15.82
CA ARG A 303 15.15 -21.07 15.99
C ARG A 303 14.95 -21.35 17.46
#